data_1835878d2dc456f158920a0c21976968
#
_entry.id   1835878d2dc456f158920a0c21976968
#
_cell.length_a   1.000
_cell.length_b   1.000
_cell.length_c   1.000
_cell.angle_alpha   90.00
_cell.angle_beta   90.00
_cell.angle_gamma   90.00
#
_symmetry.space_group_name_H-M   'P 1'
#
loop_
_entity.id
_entity.type
_entity.pdbx_description
1 polymer ?
#
loop_
_entity_poly.entity_id
_entity_poly.type
_entity_poly.pdbx_seq_one_letter_code
_entity_poly.pdbx_strand_id
1 'polypeptide(L)'
;YTYKEVVEVLKQAHPPRSQQGATLLFTGLSGAGKSTIAKIVYGKLIEHGNRPVTLLDGDVVRLNLSSELGFSKAHRDLNVRRIGFVASEITKNRGFAICAPIAPYSATRSAVRDMVSAHGAFIEVHVSTPLEVCESRDRKGLYAKARQGIIPEFTGVSDPYEVPQTPELRIDTTSLSPMEAAEEVYLYLVREGYLDTSDESAAW
;
A
#
# COMPACT_ATOMS: atom_id res chain seq x y z
N TYR A 1 34.05 22.52 6.62
CA TYR A 1 33.12 22.23 5.51
C TYR A 1 32.78 23.54 4.82
N THR A 2 32.78 23.55 3.49
CA THR A 2 32.29 24.67 2.71
C THR A 2 30.76 24.68 2.69
N TYR A 3 30.14 25.81 2.38
CA TYR A 3 28.66 25.91 2.22
C TYR A 3 28.14 24.90 1.20
N LYS A 4 28.87 24.63 0.12
CA LYS A 4 28.49 23.62 -0.90
C LYS A 4 28.48 22.21 -0.33
N GLU A 5 29.51 21.82 0.45
CA GLU A 5 29.58 20.50 1.10
C GLU A 5 28.43 20.30 2.09
N VAL A 6 28.09 21.32 2.87
CA VAL A 6 26.96 21.28 3.80
C VAL A 6 25.65 21.11 3.03
N VAL A 7 25.44 21.85 1.93
CA VAL A 7 24.26 21.72 1.08
C VAL A 7 24.15 20.33 0.46
N GLU A 8 25.27 19.76 0.00
CA GLU A 8 25.27 18.37 -0.56
C GLU A 8 24.90 17.33 0.51
N VAL A 9 25.46 17.44 1.72
CA VAL A 9 25.12 16.56 2.84
C VAL A 9 23.64 16.69 3.21
N LEU A 10 23.11 17.91 3.27
CA LEU A 10 21.69 18.15 3.56
C LEU A 10 20.77 17.59 2.49
N LYS A 11 21.11 17.72 1.20
CA LYS A 11 20.36 17.12 0.09
C LYS A 11 20.38 15.58 0.15
N GLN A 12 21.48 14.98 0.58
CA GLN A 12 21.54 13.52 0.76
C GLN A 12 20.74 13.05 1.96
N ALA A 13 20.78 13.79 3.07
CA ALA A 13 20.04 13.46 4.29
C ALA A 13 18.53 13.75 4.17
N HIS A 14 18.17 14.81 3.44
CA HIS A 14 16.79 15.27 3.25
C HIS A 14 16.51 15.52 1.74
N PRO A 15 16.42 14.47 0.95
CA PRO A 15 16.18 14.61 -0.48
C PRO A 15 14.81 15.24 -0.75
N PRO A 16 14.62 15.94 -1.88
CA PRO A 16 13.30 16.40 -2.31
C PRO A 16 12.34 15.22 -2.46
N ARG A 17 11.04 15.47 -2.36
CA ARG A 17 10.01 14.41 -2.42
C ARG A 17 10.16 13.49 -3.63
N SER A 18 10.49 14.02 -4.79
CA SER A 18 10.73 13.26 -6.02
C SER A 18 11.91 12.28 -5.94
N GLN A 19 12.77 12.41 -4.92
CA GLN A 19 13.88 11.50 -4.65
C GLN A 19 13.74 10.71 -3.35
N GLN A 20 12.68 10.96 -2.57
CA GLN A 20 12.39 10.20 -1.36
C GLN A 20 11.78 8.85 -1.71
N GLY A 21 12.17 7.79 -0.99
CA GLY A 21 11.43 6.54 -1.02
C GLY A 21 10.01 6.73 -0.46
N ALA A 22 9.09 5.90 -0.90
CA ALA A 22 7.71 5.93 -0.43
C ALA A 22 7.10 4.54 -0.31
N THR A 23 6.28 4.35 0.69
CA THR A 23 5.45 3.16 0.85
C THR A 23 3.98 3.52 0.64
N LEU A 24 3.33 2.84 -0.31
CA LEU A 24 1.89 2.85 -0.47
C LEU A 24 1.32 1.62 0.25
N LEU A 25 0.58 1.84 1.34
CA LEU A 25 -0.12 0.78 2.04
C LEU A 25 -1.60 0.79 1.66
N PHE A 26 -1.99 -0.13 0.78
CA PHE A 26 -3.38 -0.38 0.47
C PHE A 26 -4.02 -1.18 1.60
N THR A 27 -5.13 -0.68 2.15
CA THR A 27 -5.94 -1.37 3.15
C THR A 27 -7.40 -1.40 2.72
N GLY A 28 -8.16 -2.37 3.18
CA GLY A 28 -9.58 -2.57 2.83
C GLY A 28 -9.98 -4.03 2.84
N LEU A 29 -11.25 -4.30 2.72
CA LEU A 29 -11.84 -5.64 2.76
C LEU A 29 -11.33 -6.57 1.65
N SER A 30 -11.49 -7.87 1.84
CA SER A 30 -11.29 -8.84 0.75
C SER A 30 -12.25 -8.51 -0.40
N GLY A 31 -11.82 -8.60 -1.65
CA GLY A 31 -12.66 -8.25 -2.81
C GLY A 31 -12.81 -6.74 -3.09
N ALA A 32 -12.25 -5.85 -2.25
CA ALA A 32 -12.33 -4.40 -2.47
C ALA A 32 -11.55 -3.90 -3.71
N GLY A 33 -10.62 -4.70 -4.26
CA GLY A 33 -9.86 -4.32 -5.45
C GLY A 33 -8.39 -3.96 -5.21
N LYS A 34 -7.91 -4.02 -3.97
CA LYS A 34 -6.54 -3.62 -3.58
C LYS A 34 -5.43 -4.16 -4.47
N SER A 35 -5.35 -5.48 -4.63
CA SER A 35 -4.28 -6.12 -5.43
C SER A 35 -4.36 -5.76 -6.91
N THR A 36 -5.56 -5.54 -7.44
CA THR A 36 -5.74 -5.14 -8.84
C THR A 36 -5.24 -3.72 -9.06
N ILE A 37 -5.65 -2.78 -8.21
CA ILE A 37 -5.19 -1.38 -8.26
C ILE A 37 -3.68 -1.32 -8.03
N ALA A 38 -3.16 -2.02 -7.02
CA ALA A 38 -1.73 -2.06 -6.70
C ALA A 38 -0.88 -2.55 -7.88
N LYS A 39 -1.34 -3.55 -8.64
CA LYS A 39 -0.65 -4.06 -9.84
C LYS A 39 -0.62 -3.04 -10.97
N ILE A 40 -1.70 -2.30 -11.18
CA ILE A 40 -1.75 -1.24 -12.20
C ILE A 40 -0.84 -0.09 -11.80
N VAL A 41 -0.89 0.36 -10.54
CA VAL A 41 0.01 1.40 -10.01
C VAL A 41 1.47 0.96 -10.13
N TYR A 42 1.77 -0.31 -9.82
CA TYR A 42 3.10 -0.90 -10.00
C TYR A 42 3.59 -0.76 -11.46
N GLY A 43 2.75 -1.12 -12.44
CA GLY A 43 3.08 -0.96 -13.86
C GLY A 43 3.38 0.49 -14.24
N LYS A 44 2.49 1.42 -13.85
CA LYS A 44 2.67 2.86 -14.11
C LYS A 44 3.97 3.41 -13.50
N LEU A 45 4.32 3.00 -12.27
CA LEU A 45 5.56 3.46 -11.63
C LEU A 45 6.82 2.87 -12.27
N ILE A 46 6.75 1.64 -12.78
CA ILE A 46 7.87 1.06 -13.57
C ILE A 46 8.03 1.80 -14.89
N GLU A 47 6.95 2.10 -15.60
CA GLU A 47 6.97 2.86 -16.85
C GLU A 47 7.52 4.27 -16.65
N HIS A 48 7.22 4.90 -15.51
CA HIS A 48 7.80 6.19 -15.14
C HIS A 48 9.32 6.14 -14.94
N GLY A 49 9.88 5.00 -14.53
CA GLY A 49 11.31 4.66 -14.66
C GLY A 49 12.30 5.29 -13.66
N ASN A 50 11.86 6.18 -12.77
CA ASN A 50 12.80 6.99 -11.97
C ASN A 50 13.38 6.27 -10.75
N ARG A 51 12.74 5.20 -10.25
CA ARG A 51 13.13 4.53 -9.01
C ARG A 51 12.74 3.05 -9.00
N PRO A 52 13.45 2.22 -8.20
CA PRO A 52 13.03 0.83 -7.98
C PRO A 52 11.63 0.77 -7.37
N VAL A 53 10.80 -0.14 -7.88
CA VAL A 53 9.44 -0.39 -7.39
C VAL A 53 9.32 -1.84 -6.98
N THR A 54 8.80 -2.11 -5.78
CA THR A 54 8.56 -3.45 -5.27
C THR A 54 7.10 -3.62 -4.91
N LEU A 55 6.45 -4.64 -5.46
CA LEU A 55 5.09 -5.01 -5.11
C LEU A 55 5.11 -6.12 -4.06
N LEU A 56 4.60 -5.81 -2.87
CA LEU A 56 4.40 -6.74 -1.75
C LEU A 56 2.92 -7.15 -1.70
N ASP A 57 2.50 -7.98 -2.66
CA ASP A 57 1.14 -8.53 -2.70
C ASP A 57 0.97 -9.57 -1.57
N GLY A 58 -0.19 -9.57 -0.92
CA GLY A 58 -0.47 -10.37 0.25
C GLY A 58 -0.24 -11.88 0.08
N ASP A 59 -0.57 -12.42 -1.10
CA ASP A 59 -0.39 -13.85 -1.39
C ASP A 59 1.11 -14.20 -1.56
N VAL A 60 1.89 -13.37 -2.24
CA VAL A 60 3.35 -13.55 -2.43
C VAL A 60 4.09 -13.41 -1.10
N VAL A 61 3.70 -12.41 -0.30
CA VAL A 61 4.31 -12.19 1.02
C VAL A 61 4.02 -13.35 1.95
N ARG A 62 2.79 -13.87 1.96
CA ARG A 62 2.46 -15.03 2.78
C ARG A 62 3.30 -16.25 2.42
N LEU A 63 3.49 -16.50 1.15
CA LEU A 63 4.28 -17.67 0.71
C LEU A 63 5.75 -17.56 1.12
N ASN A 64 6.34 -16.38 1.00
CA ASN A 64 7.80 -16.21 1.12
C ASN A 64 8.25 -15.69 2.50
N LEU A 65 7.42 -14.89 3.17
CA LEU A 65 7.79 -14.21 4.42
C LEU A 65 6.99 -14.68 5.64
N SER A 66 5.81 -15.24 5.44
CA SER A 66 4.85 -15.52 6.51
C SER A 66 4.11 -16.85 6.28
N SER A 67 4.75 -17.84 5.68
CA SER A 67 4.13 -19.13 5.32
C SER A 67 3.68 -19.93 6.55
N GLU A 68 4.32 -19.73 7.71
CA GLU A 68 3.99 -20.36 8.97
C GLU A 68 2.79 -19.71 9.69
N LEU A 69 2.37 -18.49 9.26
CA LEU A 69 1.32 -17.75 9.95
C LEU A 69 -0.08 -18.17 9.48
N GLY A 70 -0.98 -18.38 10.44
CA GLY A 70 -2.42 -18.54 10.22
C GLY A 70 -3.15 -17.21 10.06
N PHE A 71 -4.46 -17.20 10.39
CA PHE A 71 -5.35 -16.04 10.21
C PHE A 71 -5.86 -15.44 11.52
N SER A 72 -5.35 -15.86 12.68
CA SER A 72 -5.66 -15.23 13.96
C SER A 72 -5.26 -13.75 13.94
N LYS A 73 -5.85 -12.95 14.83
CA LYS A 73 -5.51 -11.53 14.97
C LYS A 73 -4.00 -11.32 15.12
N ALA A 74 -3.36 -12.08 16.02
CA ALA A 74 -1.92 -11.98 16.27
C ALA A 74 -1.09 -12.30 15.01
N HIS A 75 -1.48 -13.32 14.25
CA HIS A 75 -0.80 -13.69 13.01
C HIS A 75 -0.99 -12.66 11.91
N ARG A 76 -2.18 -12.05 11.81
CA ARG A 76 -2.43 -10.96 10.86
C ARG A 76 -1.61 -9.72 11.21
N ASP A 77 -1.54 -9.36 12.49
CA ASP A 77 -0.72 -8.24 12.96
C ASP A 77 0.76 -8.49 12.67
N LEU A 78 1.26 -9.66 12.98
CA LEU A 78 2.65 -10.01 12.70
C LEU A 78 2.97 -9.97 11.20
N ASN A 79 2.07 -10.51 10.36
CA ASN A 79 2.24 -10.47 8.90
C ASN A 79 2.31 -9.03 8.37
N VAL A 80 1.43 -8.14 8.82
CA VAL A 80 1.42 -6.73 8.39
C VAL A 80 2.65 -6.00 8.88
N ARG A 81 3.13 -6.27 10.11
CA ARG A 81 4.39 -5.70 10.64
C ARG A 81 5.61 -6.16 9.85
N ARG A 82 5.68 -7.43 9.44
CA ARG A 82 6.76 -7.94 8.58
C ARG A 82 6.75 -7.25 7.21
N ILE A 83 5.58 -7.08 6.60
CA ILE A 83 5.40 -6.31 5.37
C ILE A 83 5.91 -4.89 5.58
N GLY A 84 5.52 -4.25 6.68
CA GLY A 84 5.93 -2.89 7.04
C GLY A 84 7.44 -2.76 7.19
N PHE A 85 8.10 -3.74 7.82
CA PHE A 85 9.56 -3.75 7.92
C PHE A 85 10.24 -3.82 6.56
N VAL A 86 9.84 -4.76 5.69
CA VAL A 86 10.38 -4.85 4.33
C VAL A 86 10.13 -3.55 3.54
N ALA A 87 8.93 -2.99 3.65
CA ALA A 87 8.58 -1.73 3.00
C ALA A 87 9.43 -0.56 3.52
N SER A 88 9.72 -0.50 4.83
CA SER A 88 10.58 0.53 5.41
C SER A 88 12.01 0.47 4.87
N GLU A 89 12.58 -0.73 4.69
CA GLU A 89 13.92 -0.89 4.11
C GLU A 89 13.95 -0.49 2.62
N ILE A 90 12.89 -0.79 1.86
CA ILE A 90 12.76 -0.33 0.47
C ILE A 90 12.67 1.20 0.43
N THR A 91 11.85 1.80 1.28
CA THR A 91 11.69 3.26 1.40
C THR A 91 13.00 3.95 1.78
N LYS A 92 13.73 3.41 2.75
CA LYS A 92 15.04 3.88 3.18
C LYS A 92 16.05 3.92 2.03
N ASN A 93 15.96 2.95 1.12
CA ASN A 93 16.78 2.87 -0.08
C ASN A 93 16.18 3.61 -1.29
N ARG A 94 15.28 4.57 -1.05
CA ARG A 94 14.65 5.47 -2.05
C ARG A 94 13.75 4.76 -3.07
N GLY A 95 13.38 3.50 -2.84
CA GLY A 95 12.44 2.77 -3.68
C GLY A 95 10.97 3.08 -3.32
N PHE A 96 10.08 2.66 -4.22
CA PHE A 96 8.65 2.55 -3.93
C PHE A 96 8.32 1.13 -3.44
N ALA A 97 7.69 1.03 -2.28
CA ALA A 97 7.07 -0.21 -1.81
C ALA A 97 5.55 -0.09 -1.97
N ILE A 98 4.93 -1.03 -2.67
CA ILE A 98 3.48 -1.11 -2.81
C ILE A 98 3.01 -2.33 -2.04
N CYS A 99 2.29 -2.14 -0.95
CA CYS A 99 1.81 -3.19 -0.06
C CYS A 99 0.29 -3.31 -0.18
N ALA A 100 -0.23 -4.51 -0.40
CA ALA A 100 -1.67 -4.74 -0.58
C ALA A 100 -2.28 -5.78 0.38
N PRO A 101 -1.97 -5.75 1.69
CA PRO A 101 -2.66 -6.58 2.67
C PRO A 101 -4.06 -6.04 2.97
N ILE A 102 -4.86 -6.80 3.72
CA ILE A 102 -6.11 -6.27 4.30
C ILE A 102 -5.79 -5.21 5.36
N ALA A 103 -4.81 -5.48 6.23
CA ALA A 103 -4.37 -4.61 7.34
C ALA A 103 -5.55 -4.06 8.16
N PRO A 104 -6.35 -4.93 8.82
CA PRO A 104 -7.65 -4.53 9.37
C PRO A 104 -7.55 -3.65 10.62
N TYR A 105 -6.44 -3.67 11.34
CA TYR A 105 -6.34 -3.04 12.66
C TYR A 105 -5.55 -1.73 12.60
N SER A 106 -6.13 -0.68 13.17
CA SER A 106 -5.57 0.67 13.19
C SER A 106 -4.19 0.73 13.87
N ALA A 107 -4.04 0.07 15.02
CA ALA A 107 -2.77 0.04 15.75
C ALA A 107 -1.62 -0.55 14.92
N THR A 108 -1.90 -1.58 14.11
CA THR A 108 -0.89 -2.20 13.25
C THR A 108 -0.53 -1.31 12.08
N ARG A 109 -1.51 -0.63 11.46
CA ARG A 109 -1.24 0.35 10.39
C ARG A 109 -0.44 1.53 10.92
N SER A 110 -0.76 2.03 12.12
CA SER A 110 0.01 3.08 12.78
C SER A 110 1.45 2.67 13.04
N ALA A 111 1.68 1.46 13.54
CA ALA A 111 3.03 0.95 13.75
C ALA A 111 3.85 0.83 12.45
N VAL A 112 3.21 0.45 11.35
CA VAL A 112 3.85 0.43 10.02
C VAL A 112 4.14 1.86 9.54
N ARG A 113 3.21 2.80 9.74
CA ARG A 113 3.41 4.23 9.44
C ARG A 113 4.64 4.76 10.16
N ASP A 114 4.78 4.48 11.46
CA ASP A 114 5.92 4.94 12.26
C ASP A 114 7.25 4.38 11.73
N MET A 115 7.30 3.08 11.39
CA MET A 115 8.49 2.46 10.81
C MET A 115 8.92 3.12 9.49
N VAL A 116 7.97 3.34 8.60
CA VAL A 116 8.23 3.89 7.27
C VAL A 116 8.56 5.37 7.32
N SER A 117 7.80 6.15 8.12
CA SER A 117 7.96 7.61 8.22
C SER A 117 9.31 8.04 8.79
N ALA A 118 10.02 7.14 9.47
CA ALA A 118 11.40 7.36 9.89
C ALA A 118 12.39 7.45 8.70
N HIS A 119 11.99 6.97 7.51
CA HIS A 119 12.89 6.83 6.36
C HIS A 119 12.38 7.52 5.09
N GLY A 120 11.10 7.84 4.99
CA GLY A 120 10.51 8.47 3.81
C GLY A 120 9.00 8.62 3.93
N ALA A 121 8.29 8.65 2.80
CA ALA A 121 6.86 8.86 2.79
C ALA A 121 6.06 7.59 3.07
N PHE A 122 5.00 7.73 3.87
CA PHE A 122 3.99 6.71 4.05
C PHE A 122 2.64 7.23 3.53
N ILE A 123 2.03 6.47 2.64
CA ILE A 123 0.77 6.82 1.98
C ILE A 123 -0.22 5.68 2.24
N GLU A 124 -1.21 5.93 3.08
CA GLU A 124 -2.29 4.98 3.36
C GLU A 124 -3.39 5.15 2.31
N VAL A 125 -3.62 4.10 1.52
CA VAL A 125 -4.68 4.06 0.51
C VAL A 125 -5.80 3.17 1.01
N HIS A 126 -6.87 3.78 1.51
CA HIS A 126 -8.06 3.06 1.94
C HIS A 126 -8.96 2.76 0.74
N VAL A 127 -9.00 1.49 0.33
CA VAL A 127 -9.97 1.01 -0.66
C VAL A 127 -11.28 0.73 0.06
N SER A 128 -12.16 1.74 0.07
CA SER A 128 -13.33 1.86 0.95
C SER A 128 -14.60 1.23 0.38
N THR A 129 -14.45 0.33 -0.57
CA THR A 129 -15.58 -0.41 -1.18
C THR A 129 -16.43 -1.07 -0.10
N PRO A 130 -17.76 -0.85 -0.10
CA PRO A 130 -18.69 -1.40 0.90
C PRO A 130 -18.64 -2.94 0.98
N LEU A 131 -18.93 -3.45 2.19
CA LEU A 131 -18.90 -4.90 2.45
C LEU A 131 -19.82 -5.68 1.50
N GLU A 132 -21.03 -5.17 1.26
CA GLU A 132 -22.02 -5.79 0.39
C GLU A 132 -21.51 -5.94 -1.05
N VAL A 133 -20.77 -4.95 -1.53
CA VAL A 133 -20.15 -4.97 -2.87
C VAL A 133 -18.98 -5.97 -2.89
N CYS A 134 -18.15 -5.98 -1.85
CA CYS A 134 -17.05 -6.95 -1.73
C CYS A 134 -17.59 -8.39 -1.66
N GLU A 135 -18.64 -8.61 -0.89
CA GLU A 135 -19.29 -9.90 -0.72
C GLU A 135 -19.97 -10.37 -2.02
N SER A 136 -20.64 -9.47 -2.76
CA SER A 136 -21.24 -9.80 -4.06
C SER A 136 -20.21 -10.21 -5.11
N ARG A 137 -18.99 -9.66 -5.02
CA ARG A 137 -17.87 -10.02 -5.90
C ARG A 137 -17.28 -11.38 -5.57
N ASP A 138 -17.12 -11.70 -4.33
CA ASP A 138 -16.56 -12.91 -3.69
C ASP A 138 -15.74 -13.85 -4.61
N ARG A 139 -14.80 -13.28 -5.35
CA ARG A 139 -14.04 -13.98 -6.42
C ARG A 139 -13.32 -15.25 -5.95
N LYS A 140 -13.00 -15.34 -4.66
CA LYS A 140 -12.31 -16.48 -4.04
C LYS A 140 -13.26 -17.40 -3.26
N GLY A 141 -14.56 -17.09 -3.19
CA GLY A 141 -15.56 -17.83 -2.40
C GLY A 141 -15.32 -17.76 -0.89
N LEU A 142 -14.58 -16.75 -0.43
CA LEU A 142 -14.18 -16.63 0.99
C LEU A 142 -15.34 -16.13 1.87
N TYR A 143 -16.15 -15.20 1.36
CA TYR A 143 -17.33 -14.71 2.07
C TYR A 143 -18.37 -15.80 2.26
N ALA A 144 -18.65 -16.57 1.22
CA ALA A 144 -19.58 -17.71 1.31
C ALA A 144 -19.13 -18.70 2.39
N LYS A 145 -17.84 -19.04 2.44
CA LYS A 145 -17.28 -19.93 3.47
C LYS A 145 -17.31 -19.31 4.87
N ALA A 146 -17.05 -18.02 4.99
CA ALA A 146 -17.11 -17.31 6.26
C ALA A 146 -18.54 -17.25 6.82
N ARG A 147 -19.55 -16.98 5.96
CA ARG A 147 -20.97 -17.00 6.35
C ARG A 147 -21.44 -18.40 6.79
N GLN A 148 -20.86 -19.45 6.23
CA GLN A 148 -21.13 -20.84 6.65
C GLN A 148 -20.34 -21.23 7.92
N GLY A 149 -19.53 -20.35 8.50
CA GLY A 149 -18.70 -20.64 9.67
C GLY A 149 -17.47 -21.54 9.39
N ILE A 150 -17.18 -21.82 8.11
CA ILE A 150 -16.04 -22.65 7.71
C ILE A 150 -14.71 -21.90 7.92
N ILE A 151 -14.71 -20.58 7.69
CA ILE A 151 -13.56 -19.72 7.96
C ILE A 151 -13.87 -18.87 9.20
N PRO A 152 -13.22 -19.14 10.34
CA PRO A 152 -13.37 -18.31 11.53
C PRO A 152 -12.60 -17.00 11.39
N GLU A 153 -12.94 -16.02 12.21
CA GLU A 153 -12.22 -14.72 12.30
C GLU A 153 -12.02 -14.03 10.94
N PHE A 154 -13.05 -14.07 10.06
CA PHE A 154 -12.97 -13.44 8.75
C PHE A 154 -13.28 -11.95 8.82
N THR A 155 -12.34 -11.11 8.38
CA THR A 155 -12.47 -9.65 8.41
C THR A 155 -13.70 -9.15 7.66
N GLY A 156 -14.54 -8.40 8.34
CA GLY A 156 -15.80 -7.86 7.82
C GLY A 156 -17.01 -8.76 8.01
N VAL A 157 -16.84 -10.01 8.46
CA VAL A 157 -17.94 -10.94 8.76
C VAL A 157 -17.96 -11.29 10.25
N SER A 158 -16.95 -11.99 10.74
CA SER A 158 -16.82 -12.43 12.13
C SER A 158 -15.67 -11.75 12.89
N ASP A 159 -14.88 -10.94 12.20
CA ASP A 159 -13.81 -10.12 12.77
C ASP A 159 -13.89 -8.69 12.23
N PRO A 160 -13.58 -7.67 13.06
CA PRO A 160 -13.76 -6.28 12.64
C PRO A 160 -12.73 -5.83 11.60
N TYR A 161 -13.12 -4.87 10.79
CA TYR A 161 -12.24 -4.00 10.02
C TYR A 161 -12.32 -2.58 10.60
N GLU A 162 -11.21 -2.12 11.15
CA GLU A 162 -11.12 -0.77 11.72
C GLU A 162 -10.83 0.23 10.60
N VAL A 163 -11.85 1.01 10.23
CA VAL A 163 -11.77 1.97 9.12
C VAL A 163 -10.72 3.04 9.42
N PRO A 164 -9.78 3.31 8.48
CA PRO A 164 -8.83 4.41 8.62
C PRO A 164 -9.54 5.75 8.79
N GLN A 165 -9.13 6.53 9.80
CA GLN A 165 -9.72 7.83 10.09
C GLN A 165 -9.24 8.92 9.13
N THR A 166 -7.93 8.95 8.89
CA THR A 166 -7.24 9.98 8.08
C THR A 166 -6.28 9.35 7.07
N PRO A 167 -6.76 8.50 6.16
CA PRO A 167 -5.91 7.97 5.09
C PRO A 167 -5.55 9.10 4.12
N GLU A 168 -4.40 9.03 3.48
CA GLU A 168 -3.98 9.98 2.44
C GLU A 168 -4.89 9.88 1.21
N LEU A 169 -5.38 8.68 0.90
CA LEU A 169 -6.36 8.45 -0.17
C LEU A 169 -7.48 7.53 0.29
N ARG A 170 -8.70 7.84 -0.16
CA ARG A 170 -9.89 6.99 0.02
C ARG A 170 -10.53 6.76 -1.34
N ILE A 171 -10.62 5.50 -1.75
CA ILE A 171 -11.11 5.10 -3.07
C ILE A 171 -12.23 4.08 -2.92
N ASP A 172 -13.43 4.40 -3.40
CA ASP A 172 -14.53 3.46 -3.50
C ASP A 172 -14.60 2.89 -4.93
N THR A 173 -14.40 1.59 -5.06
CA THR A 173 -14.42 0.92 -6.36
C THR A 173 -15.79 0.42 -6.79
N THR A 174 -16.86 0.87 -6.16
CA THR A 174 -18.24 0.45 -6.52
C THR A 174 -18.56 0.82 -7.96
N SER A 175 -18.20 2.05 -8.36
CA SER A 175 -18.45 2.61 -9.70
C SER A 175 -17.20 2.92 -10.50
N LEU A 176 -16.01 2.82 -9.90
CA LEU A 176 -14.75 3.05 -10.59
C LEU A 176 -14.19 1.76 -11.20
N SER A 177 -13.69 1.85 -12.42
CA SER A 177 -12.86 0.81 -12.99
C SER A 177 -11.53 0.70 -12.23
N PRO A 178 -10.85 -0.44 -12.26
CA PRO A 178 -9.52 -0.57 -11.65
C PRO A 178 -8.50 0.42 -12.20
N MET A 179 -8.62 0.81 -13.47
CA MET A 179 -7.73 1.77 -14.12
C MET A 179 -7.96 3.19 -13.58
N GLU A 180 -9.23 3.63 -13.46
CA GLU A 180 -9.57 4.94 -12.89
C GLU A 180 -9.10 5.02 -11.43
N ALA A 181 -9.33 3.97 -10.64
CA ALA A 181 -8.86 3.92 -9.25
C ALA A 181 -7.32 3.99 -9.14
N ALA A 182 -6.59 3.33 -10.04
CA ALA A 182 -5.13 3.41 -10.10
C ALA A 182 -4.65 4.79 -10.55
N GLU A 183 -5.39 5.45 -11.47
CA GLU A 183 -5.10 6.81 -11.91
C GLU A 183 -5.21 7.81 -10.75
N GLU A 184 -6.21 7.69 -9.88
CA GLU A 184 -6.32 8.53 -8.68
C GLU A 184 -5.08 8.44 -7.79
N VAL A 185 -4.54 7.23 -7.60
CA VAL A 185 -3.30 7.02 -6.84
C VAL A 185 -2.11 7.66 -7.54
N TYR A 186 -1.97 7.45 -8.84
CA TYR A 186 -0.87 8.01 -9.63
C TYR A 186 -0.90 9.55 -9.61
N LEU A 187 -2.05 10.16 -9.87
CA LEU A 187 -2.23 11.61 -9.83
C LEU A 187 -1.96 12.19 -8.44
N TYR A 188 -2.31 11.47 -7.37
CA TYR A 188 -1.93 11.87 -6.01
C TYR A 188 -0.40 11.95 -5.88
N LEU A 189 0.34 10.94 -6.34
CA LEU A 189 1.81 10.92 -6.26
C LEU A 189 2.43 12.08 -7.05
N VAL A 190 1.89 12.40 -8.23
CA VAL A 190 2.30 13.55 -9.04
C VAL A 190 2.02 14.85 -8.30
N ARG A 191 0.79 15.05 -7.83
CA ARG A 191 0.36 16.28 -7.15
C ARG A 191 1.16 16.56 -5.88
N GLU A 192 1.50 15.52 -5.13
CA GLU A 192 2.29 15.64 -3.90
C GLU A 192 3.80 15.75 -4.16
N GLY A 193 4.25 15.69 -5.42
CA GLY A 193 5.64 15.84 -5.83
C GLY A 193 6.52 14.60 -5.59
N TYR A 194 5.91 13.42 -5.48
CA TYR A 194 6.66 12.16 -5.40
C TYR A 194 7.11 11.66 -6.77
N LEU A 195 6.48 12.14 -7.85
CA LEU A 195 6.84 11.87 -9.23
C LEU A 195 7.07 13.21 -9.94
N ASP A 196 8.15 13.29 -10.71
CA ASP A 196 8.43 14.45 -11.56
C ASP A 196 7.66 14.30 -12.87
N THR A 197 6.97 15.36 -13.29
CA THR A 197 6.25 15.42 -14.58
C THR A 197 7.12 15.95 -15.72
N SER A 198 8.37 16.28 -15.44
CA SER A 198 9.25 16.99 -16.40
C SER A 198 9.73 16.14 -17.58
N ASP A 199 9.55 14.83 -17.56
CA ASP A 199 10.01 13.94 -18.65
C ASP A 199 8.96 13.60 -19.71
N GLU A 200 7.68 13.93 -19.51
CA GLU A 200 6.66 13.70 -20.56
C GLU A 200 6.76 14.64 -21.76
N SER A 201 7.54 15.72 -21.65
CA SER A 201 7.72 16.70 -22.74
C SER A 201 8.86 16.37 -23.71
N ALA A 202 9.64 15.32 -23.47
CA ALA A 202 10.81 14.95 -24.29
C ALA A 202 10.56 13.79 -25.28
N ALA A 203 9.35 13.25 -25.36
CA ALA A 203 9.01 12.10 -26.18
C ALA A 203 7.97 12.43 -27.28
N TRP A 204 8.19 13.56 -28.03
CA TRP A 204 7.51 13.82 -29.30
C TRP A 204 8.50 14.37 -30.34
#